data_6fd7acbb2752327597c108e35825519d
#
_entry.id   6fd7acbb2752327597c108e35825519d
#
_cell.length_a   1.000
_cell.length_b   1.000
_cell.length_c   1.000
_cell.angle_alpha   90.00
_cell.angle_beta   90.00
_cell.angle_gamma   90.00
#
_symmetry.space_group_name_H-M   'P 1'
#
loop_
_entity.id
_entity.type
_entity.pdbx_description
1 polymer ?
#
loop_
_entity_poly.entity_id
_entity_poly.type
_entity_poly.pdbx_seq_one_letter_code
_entity_poly.pdbx_strand_id
1 'polypeptide(L)'
;NPVGLAAGFDYNAQLTQVLSSIGFGFQTVGTITNMPYGGNPKPMLGRLPKSKALMVNKGFKNFGVKYIVEKLQPLSYLIPLGISVGRTNSPDLKNQGQSVEDIVKAFEKLEKSNIQNAYYELNISCPNLIHGKDISFYPSKNLLELLGALKKLNIKKPVFVKMPIEKSNKETLKILQVMGNFTFIRGVVIGNLQKDRTDPSLDREEIKKWKMGGFSGKPCEQRSNELVKLTYQNFEKRFVIIGCGGIFSAADAYRKFKLGASLVQLITGMIYQGPQLISQINSELVDMLDKDGFKNISEAIGTGV
;
A
#
# COMPACT_ATOMS: atom_id res chain seq x y z
N ASN A 1 0.35 -6.58 16.96
CA ASN A 1 -0.59 -5.49 16.88
C ASN A 1 -0.98 -5.22 15.41
N PRO A 2 -2.12 -4.57 15.12
CA PRO A 2 -2.65 -4.45 13.77
C PRO A 2 -2.15 -3.21 12.99
N VAL A 3 -1.20 -2.45 13.51
CA VAL A 3 -0.70 -1.20 12.91
C VAL A 3 0.62 -1.44 12.20
N GLY A 4 0.70 -1.19 10.90
CA GLY A 4 1.86 -1.44 10.07
C GLY A 4 2.41 -0.22 9.34
N LEU A 5 3.68 -0.32 8.91
CA LEU A 5 4.29 0.65 8.01
C LEU A 5 3.92 0.33 6.56
N ALA A 6 3.36 1.31 5.85
CA ALA A 6 3.04 1.16 4.43
C ALA A 6 4.27 1.25 3.53
N ALA A 7 4.23 0.57 2.37
CA ALA A 7 5.22 0.72 1.32
C ALA A 7 5.33 2.17 0.84
N GLY A 8 6.56 2.61 0.55
CA GLY A 8 6.87 3.97 0.09
C GLY A 8 7.69 4.80 1.09
N PHE A 9 7.85 4.33 2.34
CA PHE A 9 8.74 4.92 3.33
C PHE A 9 10.13 4.28 3.28
N ASP A 10 10.22 2.99 3.59
CA ASP A 10 11.45 2.21 3.52
C ASP A 10 11.57 1.44 2.19
N TYR A 11 11.79 2.16 1.10
CA TYR A 11 11.80 1.56 -0.23
C TYR A 11 13.09 0.77 -0.56
N ASN A 12 14.15 0.89 0.25
CA ASN A 12 15.40 0.13 0.11
C ASN A 12 15.73 -0.75 1.33
N ALA A 13 14.75 -1.05 2.19
CA ALA A 13 14.89 -1.92 3.35
C ALA A 13 16.01 -1.49 4.33
N GLN A 14 16.07 -0.20 4.66
CA GLN A 14 17.09 0.35 5.55
C GLN A 14 16.65 0.34 7.02
N LEU A 15 15.34 0.21 7.29
CA LEU A 15 14.77 0.40 8.61
C LEU A 15 14.20 -0.89 9.24
N THR A 16 14.29 -2.02 8.52
CA THR A 16 13.63 -3.28 8.90
C THR A 16 13.96 -3.77 10.33
N GLN A 17 15.12 -3.41 10.86
CA GLN A 17 15.59 -3.84 12.18
C GLN A 17 15.14 -2.92 13.33
N VAL A 18 14.66 -1.70 13.04
CA VAL A 18 14.30 -0.72 14.07
C VAL A 18 12.80 -0.47 14.20
N LEU A 19 12.00 -0.88 13.21
CA LEU A 19 10.56 -0.55 13.15
C LEU A 19 9.74 -1.22 14.24
N SER A 20 10.16 -2.39 14.73
CA SER A 20 9.54 -3.06 15.88
C SER A 20 9.66 -2.22 17.16
N SER A 21 10.80 -1.55 17.37
CA SER A 21 11.03 -0.68 18.54
C SER A 21 10.20 0.61 18.53
N ILE A 22 9.66 0.99 17.36
CA ILE A 22 8.73 2.14 17.22
C ILE A 22 7.29 1.73 17.56
N GLY A 23 7.01 0.43 17.64
CA GLY A 23 5.69 -0.10 17.97
C GLY A 23 4.88 -0.58 16.77
N PHE A 24 5.47 -0.67 15.56
CA PHE A 24 4.81 -1.31 14.42
C PHE A 24 4.63 -2.80 14.66
N GLY A 25 3.48 -3.35 14.28
CA GLY A 25 3.17 -4.77 14.34
C GLY A 25 3.57 -5.54 13.07
N PHE A 26 3.77 -4.84 11.95
CA PHE A 26 4.27 -5.37 10.69
C PHE A 26 4.82 -4.24 9.82
N GLN A 27 5.55 -4.59 8.78
CA GLN A 27 6.21 -3.60 7.91
C GLN A 27 6.19 -4.03 6.45
N THR A 28 6.09 -3.06 5.53
CA THR A 28 6.21 -3.29 4.09
C THR A 28 7.34 -2.46 3.51
N VAL A 29 8.37 -3.14 3.00
CA VAL A 29 9.45 -2.49 2.25
C VAL A 29 9.06 -2.31 0.78
N GLY A 30 9.69 -1.34 0.12
CA GLY A 30 9.43 -1.06 -1.30
C GLY A 30 8.54 0.16 -1.50
N THR A 31 7.94 0.34 -2.65
CA THR A 31 7.81 -0.65 -3.74
C THR A 31 9.14 -0.82 -4.46
N ILE A 32 9.57 -2.06 -4.61
CA ILE A 32 10.75 -2.44 -5.40
C ILE A 32 10.33 -2.86 -6.81
N THR A 33 11.28 -2.83 -7.72
CA THR A 33 11.09 -3.19 -9.13
C THR A 33 12.17 -4.16 -9.58
N ASN A 34 11.96 -4.83 -10.71
CA ASN A 34 12.94 -5.78 -11.24
C ASN A 34 14.30 -5.12 -11.49
N MET A 35 14.30 -3.92 -12.06
CA MET A 35 15.50 -3.10 -12.26
C MET A 35 15.49 -1.90 -11.32
N PRO A 36 16.66 -1.32 -10.97
CA PRO A 36 16.72 -0.10 -10.19
C PRO A 36 16.12 1.09 -10.93
N TYR A 37 15.60 2.07 -10.17
CA TYR A 37 15.13 3.34 -10.70
C TYR A 37 15.51 4.49 -9.78
N GLY A 38 16.17 5.52 -10.32
CA GLY A 38 16.68 6.68 -9.57
C GLY A 38 15.61 7.66 -9.10
N GLY A 39 14.38 7.51 -9.57
CA GLY A 39 13.24 8.40 -9.27
C GLY A 39 12.93 9.37 -10.39
N ASN A 40 11.72 9.91 -10.37
CA ASN A 40 11.24 10.92 -11.29
C ASN A 40 12.04 12.25 -11.13
N PRO A 41 12.00 13.17 -12.10
CA PRO A 41 12.58 14.49 -11.94
C PRO A 41 12.09 15.20 -10.66
N LYS A 42 12.99 15.93 -10.01
CA LYS A 42 12.65 16.72 -8.81
C LYS A 42 11.66 17.85 -9.15
N PRO A 43 10.79 18.22 -8.21
CA PRO A 43 10.65 17.72 -6.84
C PRO A 43 9.92 16.36 -6.77
N MET A 44 10.44 15.40 -5.99
CA MET A 44 9.86 14.07 -5.81
C MET A 44 8.96 13.97 -4.57
N LEU A 45 9.10 14.89 -3.64
CA LEU A 45 8.35 14.92 -2.38
C LEU A 45 8.19 16.36 -1.91
N GLY A 46 7.01 16.70 -1.38
CA GLY A 46 6.72 18.00 -0.80
C GLY A 46 5.71 17.91 0.33
N ARG A 47 5.80 18.83 1.31
CA ARG A 47 4.84 18.91 2.42
C ARG A 47 3.76 19.93 2.12
N LEU A 48 2.52 19.58 2.49
CA LEU A 48 1.34 20.44 2.48
C LEU A 48 0.77 20.48 3.90
N PRO A 49 1.32 21.34 4.80
CA PRO A 49 0.98 21.33 6.21
C PRO A 49 -0.50 21.62 6.51
N LYS A 50 -1.12 22.58 5.83
CA LYS A 50 -2.54 22.90 5.99
C LYS A 50 -3.44 21.75 5.59
N SER A 51 -3.07 21.04 4.52
CA SER A 51 -3.78 19.87 4.01
C SER A 51 -3.47 18.59 4.79
N LYS A 52 -2.54 18.60 5.76
CA LYS A 52 -1.97 17.39 6.39
C LYS A 52 -1.62 16.32 5.35
N ALA A 53 -0.92 16.72 4.28
CA ALA A 53 -0.65 15.90 3.12
C ALA A 53 0.80 15.97 2.67
N LEU A 54 1.25 14.95 1.93
CA LEU A 54 2.50 15.00 1.17
C LEU A 54 2.20 14.90 -0.32
N MET A 55 2.80 15.79 -1.11
CA MET A 55 2.92 15.58 -2.55
C MET A 55 3.99 14.51 -2.81
N VAL A 56 3.66 13.50 -3.58
CA VAL A 56 4.53 12.36 -3.89
C VAL A 56 4.64 12.16 -5.39
N ASN A 57 5.88 12.22 -5.90
CA ASN A 57 6.23 12.01 -7.31
C ASN A 57 7.53 11.19 -7.43
N LYS A 58 7.65 10.08 -6.67
CA LYS A 58 8.88 9.26 -6.66
C LYS A 58 9.00 8.28 -7.83
N GLY A 59 7.86 7.77 -8.35
CA GLY A 59 7.83 6.84 -9.48
C GLY A 59 8.49 5.48 -9.19
N PHE A 60 8.35 4.95 -7.97
CA PHE A 60 9.02 3.72 -7.53
C PHE A 60 10.56 3.83 -7.51
N LYS A 61 11.08 4.94 -7.01
CA LYS A 61 12.51 5.06 -6.75
C LYS A 61 12.98 3.91 -5.84
N ASN A 62 13.93 3.09 -6.31
CA ASN A 62 14.49 1.96 -5.56
C ASN A 62 15.78 1.43 -6.21
N PHE A 63 16.53 0.58 -5.48
CA PHE A 63 17.78 -0.01 -5.97
C PHE A 63 17.60 -1.35 -6.73
N GLY A 64 16.38 -1.77 -6.98
CA GLY A 64 16.05 -3.00 -7.70
C GLY A 64 16.05 -4.24 -6.82
N VAL A 65 15.41 -5.30 -7.33
CA VAL A 65 15.19 -6.55 -6.59
C VAL A 65 16.49 -7.24 -6.19
N LYS A 66 17.55 -7.18 -7.01
CA LYS A 66 18.83 -7.80 -6.69
C LYS A 66 19.42 -7.24 -5.40
N TYR A 67 19.50 -5.92 -5.29
CA TYR A 67 19.96 -5.25 -4.06
C TYR A 67 19.12 -5.64 -2.82
N ILE A 68 17.81 -5.69 -3.00
CA ILE A 68 16.89 -6.03 -1.89
C ILE A 68 17.10 -7.47 -1.44
N VAL A 69 17.29 -8.43 -2.37
CA VAL A 69 17.59 -9.84 -2.03
C VAL A 69 18.88 -9.92 -1.24
N GLU A 70 19.97 -9.35 -1.74
CA GLU A 70 21.28 -9.37 -1.08
C GLU A 70 21.22 -8.77 0.34
N LYS A 71 20.44 -7.70 0.52
CA LYS A 71 20.30 -7.01 1.80
C LYS A 71 19.43 -7.77 2.80
N LEU A 72 18.30 -8.33 2.36
CA LEU A 72 17.31 -8.92 3.26
C LEU A 72 17.57 -10.39 3.57
N GLN A 73 18.22 -11.12 2.69
CA GLN A 73 18.46 -12.55 2.82
C GLN A 73 19.19 -12.95 4.13
N PRO A 74 20.23 -12.21 4.61
CA PRO A 74 20.94 -12.57 5.85
C PRO A 74 20.20 -12.14 7.12
N LEU A 75 19.04 -11.48 7.03
CA LEU A 75 18.36 -10.87 8.18
C LEU A 75 17.18 -11.72 8.66
N SER A 76 16.96 -11.71 9.97
CA SER A 76 15.73 -12.17 10.62
C SER A 76 14.90 -10.96 11.09
N TYR A 77 13.60 -11.14 11.29
CA TYR A 77 12.67 -10.05 11.55
C TYR A 77 11.83 -10.31 12.80
N LEU A 78 11.79 -9.34 13.72
CA LEU A 78 10.96 -9.40 14.95
C LEU A 78 9.47 -9.22 14.65
N ILE A 79 9.14 -8.56 13.54
CA ILE A 79 7.76 -8.34 13.09
C ILE A 79 7.63 -8.80 11.63
N PRO A 80 6.44 -9.24 11.19
CA PRO A 80 6.22 -9.67 9.82
C PRO A 80 6.69 -8.64 8.79
N LEU A 81 7.53 -9.10 7.85
CA LEU A 81 8.02 -8.30 6.73
C LEU A 81 7.20 -8.59 5.48
N GLY A 82 6.67 -7.57 4.86
CA GLY A 82 6.12 -7.59 3.51
C GLY A 82 7.07 -6.97 2.50
N ILE A 83 7.03 -7.44 1.26
CA ILE A 83 7.78 -6.86 0.14
C ILE A 83 6.81 -6.39 -0.92
N SER A 84 6.74 -5.06 -1.13
CA SER A 84 5.94 -4.45 -2.19
C SER A 84 6.69 -4.49 -3.51
N VAL A 85 6.04 -5.02 -4.55
CA VAL A 85 6.60 -5.20 -5.90
C VAL A 85 5.74 -4.46 -6.91
N GLY A 86 6.37 -3.74 -7.82
CA GLY A 86 5.71 -3.04 -8.92
C GLY A 86 6.51 -3.13 -10.22
N ARG A 87 5.96 -2.56 -11.28
CA ARG A 87 6.62 -2.45 -12.58
C ARG A 87 7.81 -1.49 -12.50
N THR A 88 8.94 -1.84 -13.09
CA THR A 88 10.07 -0.93 -13.27
C THR A 88 9.62 0.33 -14.01
N ASN A 89 9.99 1.49 -13.51
CA ASN A 89 9.69 2.77 -14.16
C ASN A 89 10.75 3.07 -15.21
N SER A 90 10.64 2.41 -16.37
CA SER A 90 11.60 2.54 -17.48
C SER A 90 10.89 2.95 -18.77
N PRO A 91 11.51 3.82 -19.59
CA PRO A 91 11.02 4.12 -20.94
C PRO A 91 11.06 2.90 -21.88
N ASP A 92 11.85 1.88 -21.55
CA ASP A 92 11.99 0.67 -22.37
C ASP A 92 10.82 -0.30 -22.22
N LEU A 93 10.04 -0.19 -21.13
CA LEU A 93 8.81 -0.95 -20.93
C LEU A 93 7.64 -0.26 -21.64
N LYS A 94 7.52 -0.49 -22.94
CA LYS A 94 6.62 0.25 -23.86
C LYS A 94 5.22 -0.33 -23.95
N ASN A 95 5.00 -1.57 -23.50
CA ASN A 95 3.71 -2.24 -23.61
C ASN A 95 3.37 -3.08 -22.38
N GLN A 96 2.12 -3.55 -22.35
CA GLN A 96 1.56 -4.35 -21.26
C GLN A 96 2.34 -5.64 -21.03
N GLY A 97 2.65 -6.40 -22.08
CA GLY A 97 3.36 -7.68 -21.96
C GLY A 97 4.75 -7.54 -21.34
N GLN A 98 5.53 -6.55 -21.79
CA GLN A 98 6.84 -6.24 -21.19
C GLN A 98 6.72 -5.87 -19.71
N SER A 99 5.67 -5.16 -19.35
CA SER A 99 5.41 -4.74 -17.96
C SER A 99 5.00 -5.92 -17.08
N VAL A 100 4.23 -6.86 -17.60
CA VAL A 100 3.90 -8.13 -16.94
C VAL A 100 5.16 -8.96 -16.73
N GLU A 101 5.98 -9.14 -17.76
CA GLU A 101 7.23 -9.89 -17.69
C GLU A 101 8.21 -9.29 -16.66
N ASP A 102 8.32 -7.97 -16.59
CA ASP A 102 9.16 -7.26 -15.62
C ASP A 102 8.73 -7.55 -14.18
N ILE A 103 7.42 -7.49 -13.89
CA ILE A 103 6.89 -7.82 -12.56
C ILE A 103 7.13 -9.31 -12.25
N VAL A 104 6.88 -10.20 -13.21
CA VAL A 104 7.11 -11.65 -13.05
C VAL A 104 8.57 -11.94 -12.70
N LYS A 105 9.53 -11.33 -13.40
CA LYS A 105 10.97 -11.48 -13.13
C LYS A 105 11.35 -11.00 -11.72
N ALA A 106 10.70 -9.95 -11.22
CA ALA A 106 10.93 -9.51 -9.85
C ALA A 106 10.45 -10.56 -8.83
N PHE A 107 9.24 -11.10 -9.01
CA PHE A 107 8.70 -12.16 -8.15
C PHE A 107 9.53 -13.45 -8.23
N GLU A 108 9.98 -13.85 -9.40
CA GLU A 108 10.85 -15.03 -9.56
C GLU A 108 12.14 -14.92 -8.74
N LYS A 109 12.79 -13.76 -8.79
CA LYS A 109 14.02 -13.52 -8.02
C LYS A 109 13.75 -13.57 -6.51
N LEU A 110 12.61 -13.04 -6.06
CA LEU A 110 12.22 -13.07 -4.66
C LEU A 110 11.85 -14.48 -4.19
N GLU A 111 11.08 -15.24 -4.97
CA GLU A 111 10.72 -16.63 -4.63
C GLU A 111 11.91 -17.58 -4.64
N LYS A 112 12.94 -17.32 -5.47
CA LYS A 112 14.20 -18.06 -5.49
C LYS A 112 15.15 -17.66 -4.34
N SER A 113 14.87 -16.56 -3.66
CA SER A 113 15.65 -16.10 -2.50
C SER A 113 15.20 -16.78 -1.21
N ASN A 114 16.08 -16.79 -0.21
CA ASN A 114 15.77 -17.29 1.12
C ASN A 114 15.30 -16.19 2.08
N ILE A 115 14.74 -15.09 1.59
CA ILE A 115 14.21 -14.02 2.43
C ILE A 115 13.03 -14.54 3.24
N GLN A 116 13.06 -14.29 4.55
CA GLN A 116 11.99 -14.69 5.48
C GLN A 116 10.86 -13.64 5.52
N ASN A 117 10.38 -13.20 4.33
CA ASN A 117 9.21 -12.33 4.29
C ASN A 117 7.91 -13.11 4.51
N ALA A 118 6.96 -12.45 5.19
CA ALA A 118 5.67 -13.05 5.53
C ALA A 118 4.66 -12.96 4.37
N TYR A 119 4.76 -11.93 3.52
CA TYR A 119 3.84 -11.68 2.43
C TYR A 119 4.46 -10.82 1.32
N TYR A 120 3.75 -10.73 0.21
CA TYR A 120 4.01 -9.75 -0.85
C TYR A 120 2.89 -8.72 -0.98
N GLU A 121 3.23 -7.52 -1.40
CA GLU A 121 2.27 -6.52 -1.89
C GLU A 121 2.50 -6.31 -3.39
N LEU A 122 1.52 -6.60 -4.22
CA LEU A 122 1.54 -6.27 -5.65
C LEU A 122 1.01 -4.85 -5.83
N ASN A 123 1.88 -3.91 -6.18
CA ASN A 123 1.51 -2.51 -6.35
C ASN A 123 1.20 -2.19 -7.81
N ILE A 124 -0.07 -2.23 -8.17
CA ILE A 124 -0.58 -1.89 -9.51
C ILE A 124 -1.10 -0.44 -9.60
N SER A 125 -1.02 0.32 -8.52
CA SER A 125 -1.75 1.59 -8.35
C SER A 125 -0.89 2.85 -8.44
N CYS A 126 0.41 2.75 -8.78
CA CYS A 126 1.28 3.93 -8.84
C CYS A 126 0.91 4.84 -10.02
N PRO A 127 0.52 6.11 -9.76
CA PRO A 127 0.13 7.04 -10.81
C PRO A 127 1.31 7.70 -11.55
N ASN A 128 2.52 7.60 -11.01
CA ASN A 128 3.67 8.41 -11.38
C ASN A 128 4.68 7.63 -12.23
N LEU A 129 4.21 6.69 -13.04
CA LEU A 129 5.07 5.87 -13.90
C LEU A 129 5.11 6.41 -15.33
N ILE A 130 6.27 6.27 -15.98
CA ILE A 130 6.43 6.46 -17.43
C ILE A 130 5.47 5.50 -18.15
N HIS A 131 4.83 5.95 -19.22
CA HIS A 131 3.77 5.20 -19.92
C HIS A 131 2.58 4.77 -19.04
N GLY A 132 2.39 5.38 -17.86
CA GLY A 132 1.29 5.04 -16.94
C GLY A 132 -0.10 5.37 -17.47
N LYS A 133 -0.22 6.15 -18.54
CA LYS A 133 -1.47 6.41 -19.26
C LYS A 133 -1.83 5.24 -20.18
N ASP A 134 -0.84 4.61 -20.81
CA ASP A 134 -1.00 3.58 -21.83
C ASP A 134 -0.96 2.18 -21.22
N ILE A 135 -0.18 2.01 -20.15
CA ILE A 135 0.01 0.73 -19.45
C ILE A 135 -0.73 0.81 -18.11
N SER A 136 -1.82 0.07 -18.00
CA SER A 136 -2.66 0.03 -16.82
C SER A 136 -3.12 -1.40 -16.53
N PHE A 137 -3.11 -1.76 -15.25
CA PHE A 137 -3.63 -3.06 -14.78
C PHE A 137 -5.08 -2.99 -14.28
N TYR A 138 -5.79 -1.88 -14.49
CA TYR A 138 -7.18 -1.72 -14.07
C TYR A 138 -8.21 -2.35 -15.02
N PRO A 139 -8.02 -2.35 -16.36
CA PRO A 139 -8.88 -3.13 -17.23
C PRO A 139 -8.82 -4.60 -16.88
N SER A 140 -9.97 -5.27 -16.76
CA SER A 140 -10.07 -6.67 -16.34
C SER A 140 -9.17 -7.60 -17.17
N LYS A 141 -9.06 -7.37 -18.47
CA LYS A 141 -8.18 -8.15 -19.37
C LYS A 141 -6.70 -8.04 -18.94
N ASN A 142 -6.22 -6.84 -18.70
CA ASN A 142 -4.83 -6.59 -18.32
C ASN A 142 -4.51 -7.14 -16.91
N LEU A 143 -5.47 -7.04 -16.00
CA LEU A 143 -5.33 -7.61 -14.66
C LEU A 143 -5.32 -9.13 -14.70
N LEU A 144 -6.19 -9.76 -15.50
CA LEU A 144 -6.21 -11.20 -15.73
C LEU A 144 -4.89 -11.71 -16.31
N GLU A 145 -4.31 -10.98 -17.29
CA GLU A 145 -3.01 -11.29 -17.88
C GLU A 145 -1.90 -11.30 -16.81
N LEU A 146 -1.81 -10.24 -16.01
CA LEU A 146 -0.82 -10.13 -14.93
C LEU A 146 -0.99 -11.23 -13.89
N LEU A 147 -2.21 -11.40 -13.36
CA LEU A 147 -2.46 -12.40 -12.31
C LEU A 147 -2.32 -13.83 -12.83
N GLY A 148 -2.69 -14.06 -14.10
CA GLY A 148 -2.48 -15.34 -14.78
C GLY A 148 -0.99 -15.69 -14.94
N ALA A 149 -0.15 -14.70 -15.27
CA ALA A 149 1.29 -14.87 -15.33
C ALA A 149 1.91 -15.15 -13.95
N LEU A 150 1.49 -14.40 -12.92
CA LEU A 150 1.95 -14.63 -11.54
C LEU A 150 1.49 -15.97 -10.97
N LYS A 151 0.29 -16.45 -11.33
CA LYS A 151 -0.21 -17.78 -10.92
C LYS A 151 0.73 -18.92 -11.36
N LYS A 152 1.38 -18.79 -12.53
CA LYS A 152 2.32 -19.80 -13.04
C LYS A 152 3.60 -19.93 -12.20
N LEU A 153 3.95 -18.91 -11.41
CA LEU A 153 5.11 -18.94 -10.52
C LEU A 153 4.90 -19.79 -9.27
N ASN A 154 3.66 -20.21 -8.99
CA ASN A 154 3.31 -20.95 -7.77
C ASN A 154 3.84 -20.25 -6.50
N ILE A 155 3.58 -18.93 -6.39
CA ILE A 155 3.98 -18.10 -5.24
C ILE A 155 3.41 -18.70 -3.96
N LYS A 156 4.31 -19.02 -3.02
CA LYS A 156 3.94 -19.73 -1.78
C LYS A 156 3.39 -18.81 -0.68
N LYS A 157 3.79 -17.55 -0.72
CA LYS A 157 3.42 -16.55 0.30
C LYS A 157 2.15 -15.81 -0.12
N PRO A 158 1.31 -15.34 0.82
CA PRO A 158 0.13 -14.55 0.50
C PRO A 158 0.51 -13.27 -0.24
N VAL A 159 -0.28 -12.93 -1.27
CA VAL A 159 -0.14 -11.68 -2.02
C VAL A 159 -1.31 -10.76 -1.69
N PHE A 160 -1.00 -9.52 -1.32
CA PHE A 160 -1.96 -8.43 -1.17
C PHE A 160 -1.84 -7.50 -2.37
N VAL A 161 -2.95 -7.00 -2.89
CA VAL A 161 -2.92 -6.06 -4.02
C VAL A 161 -3.18 -4.65 -3.51
N LYS A 162 -2.26 -3.72 -3.79
CA LYS A 162 -2.46 -2.31 -3.45
C LYS A 162 -3.33 -1.62 -4.48
N MET A 163 -4.49 -1.14 -3.99
CA MET A 163 -5.56 -0.59 -4.78
C MET A 163 -5.44 0.92 -5.00
N PRO A 164 -5.83 1.41 -6.19
CA PRO A 164 -6.05 2.83 -6.41
C PRO A 164 -7.30 3.32 -5.64
N ILE A 165 -7.35 4.60 -5.28
CA ILE A 165 -8.54 5.19 -4.65
C ILE A 165 -9.40 6.04 -5.61
N GLU A 166 -8.87 6.40 -6.75
CA GLU A 166 -9.56 7.26 -7.73
C GLU A 166 -10.59 6.52 -8.61
N LYS A 167 -10.66 5.20 -8.48
CA LYS A 167 -11.61 4.40 -9.26
C LYS A 167 -13.02 4.51 -8.68
N SER A 168 -14.04 4.52 -9.56
CA SER A 168 -15.44 4.44 -9.12
C SER A 168 -15.72 3.13 -8.34
N ASN A 169 -16.81 3.12 -7.58
CA ASN A 169 -17.21 1.90 -6.85
C ASN A 169 -17.40 0.71 -7.81
N LYS A 170 -18.03 0.95 -8.97
CA LYS A 170 -18.25 -0.07 -10.00
C LYS A 170 -16.94 -0.65 -10.55
N GLU A 171 -15.96 0.20 -10.85
CA GLU A 171 -14.63 -0.24 -11.30
C GLU A 171 -13.89 -1.00 -10.19
N THR A 172 -13.93 -0.50 -8.96
CA THR A 172 -13.31 -1.16 -7.81
C THR A 172 -13.89 -2.57 -7.60
N LEU A 173 -15.21 -2.73 -7.63
CA LEU A 173 -15.86 -4.04 -7.52
C LEU A 173 -15.45 -5.00 -8.65
N LYS A 174 -15.33 -4.50 -9.90
CA LYS A 174 -14.84 -5.32 -11.01
C LYS A 174 -13.40 -5.79 -10.79
N ILE A 175 -12.51 -4.92 -10.30
CA ILE A 175 -11.12 -5.27 -9.98
C ILE A 175 -11.11 -6.36 -8.88
N LEU A 176 -11.86 -6.17 -7.80
CA LEU A 176 -12.00 -7.13 -6.70
C LEU A 176 -12.53 -8.49 -7.18
N GLN A 177 -13.54 -8.48 -8.05
CA GLN A 177 -14.12 -9.68 -8.64
C GLN A 177 -13.09 -10.46 -9.47
N VAL A 178 -12.29 -9.79 -10.29
CA VAL A 178 -11.20 -10.44 -11.04
C VAL A 178 -10.18 -11.07 -10.08
N MET A 179 -9.74 -10.33 -9.06
CA MET A 179 -8.78 -10.84 -8.07
C MET A 179 -9.34 -12.01 -7.25
N GLY A 180 -10.64 -12.02 -7.01
CA GLY A 180 -11.34 -13.09 -6.29
C GLY A 180 -11.15 -14.49 -6.90
N ASN A 181 -10.89 -14.57 -8.20
CA ASN A 181 -10.65 -15.83 -8.93
C ASN A 181 -9.23 -16.42 -8.71
N PHE A 182 -8.34 -15.69 -8.02
CA PHE A 182 -6.96 -16.13 -7.79
C PHE A 182 -6.72 -16.39 -6.30
N THR A 183 -6.58 -17.65 -5.92
CA THR A 183 -6.46 -18.07 -4.51
C THR A 183 -5.19 -17.57 -3.80
N PHE A 184 -4.10 -17.31 -4.54
CA PHE A 184 -2.89 -16.74 -3.98
C PHE A 184 -3.04 -15.25 -3.59
N ILE A 185 -4.03 -14.53 -4.14
CA ILE A 185 -4.41 -13.20 -3.69
C ILE A 185 -5.24 -13.34 -2.41
N ARG A 186 -4.65 -13.00 -1.28
CA ARG A 186 -5.27 -13.16 0.05
C ARG A 186 -5.92 -11.90 0.58
N GLY A 187 -5.58 -10.74 0.03
CA GLY A 187 -6.14 -9.49 0.50
C GLY A 187 -5.80 -8.30 -0.37
N VAL A 188 -6.24 -7.15 0.11
CA VAL A 188 -6.07 -5.85 -0.56
C VAL A 188 -5.58 -4.79 0.42
N VAL A 189 -4.76 -3.85 -0.08
CA VAL A 189 -4.37 -2.64 0.64
C VAL A 189 -5.13 -1.45 0.05
N ILE A 190 -5.98 -0.82 0.86
CA ILE A 190 -6.83 0.30 0.44
C ILE A 190 -6.44 1.54 1.24
N GLY A 191 -5.68 2.47 0.66
CA GLY A 191 -5.41 2.63 -0.76
C GLY A 191 -4.10 3.35 -1.02
N ASN A 192 -4.02 3.97 -2.21
CA ASN A 192 -2.87 4.75 -2.65
C ASN A 192 -3.18 6.26 -2.63
N LEU A 193 -2.50 7.05 -3.46
CA LEU A 193 -2.53 8.51 -3.46
C LEU A 193 -3.84 9.08 -4.04
N GLN A 194 -4.28 10.20 -3.48
CA GLN A 194 -5.29 11.06 -4.08
C GLN A 194 -4.69 11.79 -5.29
N LYS A 195 -5.40 11.75 -6.42
CA LYS A 195 -4.99 12.43 -7.66
C LYS A 195 -5.86 13.63 -8.00
N ASP A 196 -7.07 13.66 -7.44
CA ASP A 196 -7.97 14.81 -7.64
C ASP A 196 -7.42 16.03 -6.89
N ARG A 197 -7.04 17.03 -7.67
CA ARG A 197 -6.51 18.29 -7.17
C ARG A 197 -7.60 19.25 -6.68
N THR A 198 -8.85 18.91 -6.93
CA THR A 198 -10.02 19.67 -6.48
C THR A 198 -10.59 19.15 -5.17
N ASP A 199 -10.02 18.07 -4.62
CA ASP A 199 -10.43 17.49 -3.33
C ASP A 199 -10.50 18.58 -2.26
N PRO A 200 -11.63 18.71 -1.53
CA PRO A 200 -11.86 19.79 -0.58
C PRO A 200 -10.91 19.79 0.62
N SER A 201 -10.24 18.67 0.90
CA SER A 201 -9.24 18.58 1.98
C SER A 201 -7.87 19.16 1.59
N LEU A 202 -7.70 19.53 0.32
CA LEU A 202 -6.47 20.12 -0.19
C LEU A 202 -6.54 21.66 -0.19
N ASP A 203 -5.61 22.31 0.50
CA ASP A 203 -5.44 23.78 0.44
C ASP A 203 -4.96 24.20 -0.95
N ARG A 204 -5.71 25.09 -1.59
CA ARG A 204 -5.45 25.51 -2.98
C ARG A 204 -4.11 26.23 -3.16
N GLU A 205 -3.67 26.99 -2.18
CA GLU A 205 -2.38 27.71 -2.26
C GLU A 205 -1.20 26.75 -2.08
N GLU A 206 -1.37 25.70 -1.29
CA GLU A 206 -0.35 24.65 -1.19
C GLU A 206 -0.21 23.85 -2.48
N ILE A 207 -1.32 23.51 -3.12
CA ILE A 207 -1.33 22.72 -4.37
C ILE A 207 -0.65 23.46 -5.52
N LYS A 208 -0.85 24.78 -5.64
CA LYS A 208 -0.26 25.60 -6.71
C LYS A 208 1.27 25.47 -6.80
N LYS A 209 1.92 25.15 -5.70
CA LYS A 209 3.40 24.94 -5.63
C LYS A 209 3.85 23.67 -6.36
N TRP A 210 2.94 22.73 -6.63
CA TRP A 210 3.25 21.41 -7.12
C TRP A 210 2.53 21.12 -8.43
N LYS A 211 3.27 21.06 -9.54
CA LYS A 211 2.69 20.81 -10.87
C LYS A 211 2.34 19.33 -11.11
N MET A 212 3.01 18.41 -10.41
CA MET A 212 2.91 16.95 -10.60
C MET A 212 2.77 16.21 -9.27
N GLY A 213 2.53 14.90 -9.33
CA GLY A 213 2.44 14.01 -8.17
C GLY A 213 1.00 13.84 -7.66
N GLY A 214 0.82 12.82 -6.84
CA GLY A 214 -0.40 12.59 -6.06
C GLY A 214 -0.20 12.98 -4.61
N PHE A 215 -1.28 13.00 -3.83
CA PHE A 215 -1.27 13.44 -2.45
C PHE A 215 -1.58 12.27 -1.51
N SER A 216 -0.74 12.08 -0.49
CA SER A 216 -0.99 11.14 0.60
C SER A 216 -1.48 11.89 1.85
N GLY A 217 -1.94 11.15 2.86
CA GLY A 217 -2.40 11.71 4.12
C GLY A 217 -3.89 11.99 4.15
N LYS A 218 -4.31 13.12 4.73
CA LYS A 218 -5.72 13.45 4.94
C LYS A 218 -6.59 13.37 3.66
N PRO A 219 -6.11 13.81 2.48
CA PRO A 219 -6.89 13.71 1.24
C PRO A 219 -7.26 12.28 0.82
N CYS A 220 -6.59 11.27 1.38
CA CYS A 220 -6.94 9.88 1.09
C CYS A 220 -8.00 9.30 2.05
N GLU A 221 -8.31 9.97 3.16
CA GLU A 221 -9.08 9.38 4.26
C GLU A 221 -10.48 8.96 3.87
N GLN A 222 -11.27 9.93 3.39
CA GLN A 222 -12.67 9.68 3.07
C GLN A 222 -12.82 8.56 2.06
N ARG A 223 -12.13 8.69 0.94
CA ARG A 223 -12.25 7.70 -0.13
C ARG A 223 -11.71 6.32 0.26
N SER A 224 -10.63 6.26 1.04
CA SER A 224 -10.13 5.01 1.60
C SER A 224 -11.17 4.35 2.52
N ASN A 225 -11.83 5.12 3.39
CA ASN A 225 -12.88 4.61 4.29
C ASN A 225 -14.07 4.05 3.50
N GLU A 226 -14.54 4.77 2.48
CA GLU A 226 -15.62 4.32 1.59
C GLU A 226 -15.27 2.99 0.90
N LEU A 227 -14.03 2.88 0.39
CA LEU A 227 -13.58 1.67 -0.32
C LEU A 227 -13.31 0.50 0.63
N VAL A 228 -12.86 0.73 1.86
CA VAL A 228 -12.77 -0.31 2.91
C VAL A 228 -14.17 -0.88 3.19
N LYS A 229 -15.14 0.00 3.46
CA LYS A 229 -16.54 -0.39 3.69
C LYS A 229 -17.11 -1.17 2.48
N LEU A 230 -16.96 -0.63 1.28
CA LEU A 230 -17.43 -1.28 0.05
C LEU A 230 -16.83 -2.67 -0.13
N THR A 231 -15.51 -2.81 0.12
CA THR A 231 -14.82 -4.09 -0.01
C THR A 231 -15.31 -5.09 1.03
N TYR A 232 -15.47 -4.65 2.28
CA TYR A 232 -15.99 -5.51 3.36
C TYR A 232 -17.38 -6.01 3.05
N GLN A 233 -18.31 -5.13 2.70
CA GLN A 233 -19.70 -5.48 2.37
C GLN A 233 -19.83 -6.52 1.26
N ASN A 234 -18.90 -6.54 0.30
CA ASN A 234 -19.01 -7.42 -0.87
C ASN A 234 -18.05 -8.61 -0.85
N PHE A 235 -16.95 -8.55 -0.07
CA PHE A 235 -15.87 -9.53 -0.12
C PHE A 235 -15.27 -9.87 1.26
N GLU A 236 -15.96 -9.64 2.37
CA GLU A 236 -15.45 -9.85 3.74
C GLU A 236 -14.83 -11.24 3.97
N LYS A 237 -15.46 -12.28 3.44
CA LYS A 237 -15.02 -13.69 3.56
C LYS A 237 -13.91 -14.05 2.58
N ARG A 238 -13.63 -13.18 1.62
CA ARG A 238 -12.67 -13.47 0.55
C ARG A 238 -11.34 -12.79 0.73
N PHE A 239 -11.32 -11.57 1.24
CA PHE A 239 -10.11 -10.76 1.34
C PHE A 239 -9.85 -10.26 2.77
N VAL A 240 -8.59 -10.37 3.20
CA VAL A 240 -8.08 -9.57 4.30
C VAL A 240 -7.93 -8.13 3.80
N ILE A 241 -8.49 -7.16 4.51
CA ILE A 241 -8.48 -5.76 4.12
C ILE A 241 -7.48 -4.98 4.99
N ILE A 242 -6.49 -4.37 4.35
CA ILE A 242 -5.55 -3.47 5.02
C ILE A 242 -5.95 -2.03 4.70
N GLY A 243 -6.44 -1.28 5.69
CA GLY A 243 -6.82 0.12 5.53
C GLY A 243 -5.60 1.04 5.52
N CYS A 244 -5.46 1.89 4.49
CA CYS A 244 -4.34 2.81 4.33
C CYS A 244 -4.82 4.17 3.82
N GLY A 245 -4.35 5.26 4.42
CA GLY A 245 -4.68 6.64 4.05
C GLY A 245 -5.46 7.39 5.12
N GLY A 246 -4.97 8.58 5.49
CA GLY A 246 -5.63 9.49 6.42
C GLY A 246 -5.55 9.11 7.90
N ILE A 247 -4.63 8.24 8.30
CA ILE A 247 -4.48 7.84 9.72
C ILE A 247 -3.50 8.79 10.40
N PHE A 248 -4.01 9.58 11.36
CA PHE A 248 -3.27 10.52 12.19
C PHE A 248 -3.56 10.34 13.70
N SER A 249 -4.45 9.41 14.06
CA SER A 249 -4.85 9.12 15.44
C SER A 249 -5.36 7.68 15.56
N ALA A 250 -5.53 7.22 16.81
CA ALA A 250 -6.22 5.96 17.08
C ALA A 250 -7.66 5.96 16.58
N ALA A 251 -8.37 7.10 16.68
CA ALA A 251 -9.73 7.23 16.19
C ALA A 251 -9.84 7.02 14.67
N ASP A 252 -8.84 7.51 13.88
CA ASP A 252 -8.80 7.27 12.44
C ASP A 252 -8.56 5.79 12.11
N ALA A 253 -7.67 5.13 12.87
CA ALA A 253 -7.39 3.70 12.75
C ALA A 253 -8.61 2.87 13.15
N TYR A 254 -9.22 3.17 14.30
CA TYR A 254 -10.39 2.47 14.83
C TYR A 254 -11.59 2.55 13.88
N ARG A 255 -11.81 3.73 13.29
CA ARG A 255 -12.84 3.89 12.24
C ARG A 255 -12.63 2.93 11.08
N LYS A 256 -11.38 2.72 10.63
CA LYS A 256 -11.09 1.76 9.55
C LYS A 256 -11.39 0.31 9.96
N PHE A 257 -11.09 -0.07 11.21
CA PHE A 257 -11.47 -1.38 11.72
C PHE A 257 -12.99 -1.54 11.74
N LYS A 258 -13.72 -0.59 12.30
CA LYS A 258 -15.20 -0.62 12.32
C LYS A 258 -15.82 -0.64 10.91
N LEU A 259 -15.13 -0.14 9.89
CA LEU A 259 -15.53 -0.23 8.48
C LEU A 259 -15.09 -1.53 7.79
N GLY A 260 -14.42 -2.45 8.49
CA GLY A 260 -14.08 -3.79 7.99
C GLY A 260 -12.61 -4.01 7.65
N ALA A 261 -11.70 -3.07 7.94
CA ALA A 261 -10.28 -3.34 7.84
C ALA A 261 -9.83 -4.34 8.90
N SER A 262 -9.03 -5.34 8.52
CA SER A 262 -8.41 -6.29 9.47
C SER A 262 -7.09 -5.76 10.03
N LEU A 263 -6.39 -4.94 9.27
CA LEU A 263 -5.12 -4.31 9.59
C LEU A 263 -5.13 -2.87 9.05
N VAL A 264 -4.24 -2.02 9.57
CA VAL A 264 -4.05 -0.67 9.05
C VAL A 264 -2.58 -0.39 8.76
N GLN A 265 -2.33 0.49 7.78
CA GLN A 265 -0.98 0.95 7.44
C GLN A 265 -0.94 2.48 7.34
N LEU A 266 0.16 3.09 7.77
CA LEU A 266 0.36 4.54 7.66
C LEU A 266 1.80 4.92 7.33
N ILE A 267 1.97 6.15 6.83
CA ILE A 267 3.23 6.87 6.64
C ILE A 267 3.04 8.33 7.06
N THR A 268 2.12 9.04 6.40
CA THR A 268 2.00 10.49 6.47
C THR A 268 1.70 10.99 7.87
N GLY A 269 0.85 10.29 8.62
CA GLY A 269 0.58 10.63 10.02
C GLY A 269 1.86 10.64 10.86
N MET A 270 2.68 9.60 10.73
CA MET A 270 3.97 9.51 11.42
C MET A 270 4.95 10.63 11.00
N ILE A 271 4.99 11.01 9.73
CA ILE A 271 5.86 12.11 9.25
C ILE A 271 5.46 13.45 9.87
N TYR A 272 4.16 13.66 10.13
CA TYR A 272 3.67 14.91 10.73
C TYR A 272 3.74 14.94 12.26
N GLN A 273 3.47 13.82 12.90
CA GLN A 273 3.35 13.75 14.36
C GLN A 273 4.55 13.10 15.05
N GLY A 274 5.47 12.49 14.28
CA GLY A 274 6.62 11.76 14.82
C GLY A 274 6.36 10.26 15.03
N PRO A 275 7.42 9.49 15.28
CA PRO A 275 7.34 8.03 15.41
C PRO A 275 6.54 7.57 16.63
N GLN A 276 6.43 8.37 17.71
CA GLN A 276 5.61 8.07 18.88
C GLN A 276 4.12 7.88 18.56
N LEU A 277 3.64 8.40 17.43
CA LEU A 277 2.27 8.20 16.98
C LEU A 277 1.87 6.72 16.96
N ILE A 278 2.80 5.83 16.62
CA ILE A 278 2.51 4.39 16.48
C ILE A 278 2.16 3.78 17.83
N SER A 279 2.99 4.03 18.85
CA SER A 279 2.72 3.55 20.21
C SER A 279 1.48 4.22 20.82
N GLN A 280 1.25 5.50 20.55
CA GLN A 280 0.01 6.20 20.95
C GLN A 280 -1.24 5.54 20.34
N ILE A 281 -1.24 5.28 19.02
CA ILE A 281 -2.35 4.56 18.37
C ILE A 281 -2.58 3.20 19.03
N ASN A 282 -1.52 2.43 19.29
CA ASN A 282 -1.67 1.12 19.90
C ASN A 282 -2.27 1.17 21.31
N SER A 283 -1.83 2.12 22.15
CA SER A 283 -2.37 2.31 23.50
C SER A 283 -3.84 2.75 23.47
N GLU A 284 -4.13 3.83 22.72
CA GLU A 284 -5.48 4.38 22.65
C GLU A 284 -6.49 3.42 21.98
N LEU A 285 -6.05 2.52 21.10
CA LEU A 285 -6.91 1.46 20.55
C LEU A 285 -7.40 0.50 21.64
N VAL A 286 -6.58 0.21 22.66
CA VAL A 286 -7.02 -0.62 23.79
C VAL A 286 -8.14 0.07 24.55
N ASP A 287 -7.96 1.37 24.88
CA ASP A 287 -8.98 2.15 25.58
C ASP A 287 -10.30 2.23 24.79
N MET A 288 -10.21 2.36 23.45
CA MET A 288 -11.37 2.38 22.58
C MET A 288 -12.11 1.04 22.53
N LEU A 289 -11.38 -0.07 22.50
CA LEU A 289 -11.95 -1.42 22.55
C LEU A 289 -12.68 -1.64 23.87
N ASP A 290 -12.03 -1.32 24.99
CA ASP A 290 -12.60 -1.47 26.33
C ASP A 290 -13.88 -0.63 26.48
N LYS A 291 -13.88 0.60 25.99
CA LYS A 291 -15.06 1.49 25.98
C LYS A 291 -16.23 0.92 25.18
N ASP A 292 -15.95 0.30 24.03
CA ASP A 292 -16.98 -0.32 23.18
C ASP A 292 -17.32 -1.78 23.63
N GLY A 293 -16.66 -2.31 24.69
CA GLY A 293 -16.90 -3.64 25.26
C GLY A 293 -16.28 -4.79 24.46
N PHE A 294 -15.31 -4.53 23.61
CA PHE A 294 -14.59 -5.53 22.82
C PHE A 294 -13.33 -6.02 23.52
N LYS A 295 -13.06 -7.32 23.48
CA LYS A 295 -11.87 -7.94 24.07
C LYS A 295 -10.63 -7.82 23.17
N ASN A 296 -10.83 -7.69 21.87
CA ASN A 296 -9.77 -7.60 20.89
C ASN A 296 -10.26 -6.92 19.60
N ILE A 297 -9.30 -6.51 18.76
CA ILE A 297 -9.62 -5.77 17.54
C ILE A 297 -10.49 -6.55 16.54
N SER A 298 -10.41 -7.89 16.54
CA SER A 298 -11.19 -8.71 15.60
C SER A 298 -12.68 -8.60 15.83
N GLU A 299 -13.11 -8.32 17.08
CA GLU A 299 -14.53 -8.14 17.44
C GLU A 299 -15.06 -6.79 16.95
N ALA A 300 -14.21 -5.80 16.78
CA ALA A 300 -14.58 -4.48 16.27
C ALA A 300 -14.69 -4.42 14.74
N ILE A 301 -14.12 -5.42 14.02
CA ILE A 301 -14.08 -5.41 12.56
C ILE A 301 -15.50 -5.47 11.99
N GLY A 302 -15.86 -4.47 11.17
CA GLY A 302 -17.12 -4.39 10.46
C GLY A 302 -18.33 -3.98 11.30
N THR A 303 -18.16 -3.63 12.58
CA THR A 303 -19.30 -3.23 13.44
C THR A 303 -19.92 -1.86 13.09
N GLY A 304 -19.24 -1.08 12.22
CA GLY A 304 -19.73 0.22 11.70
C GLY A 304 -20.19 0.19 10.24
N VAL A 305 -20.47 -0.99 9.70
CA VAL A 305 -20.87 -1.18 8.28
C VAL A 305 -22.38 -1.18 8.08
#